data_bbbe404c156d5334e05c12f22976c5a1
#
_entry.id   bbbe404c156d5334e05c12f22976c5a1
#
_cell.length_a   1.000
_cell.length_b   1.000
_cell.length_c   1.000
_cell.angle_alpha   90.00
_cell.angle_beta   90.00
_cell.angle_gamma   90.00
#
_symmetry.space_group_name_H-M   'P 1'
#
loop_
_entity.id
_entity.type
_entity.pdbx_description
1 polymer ?
#
loop_
_entity_poly.entity_id
_entity_poly.type
_entity_poly.pdbx_seq_one_letter_code
_entity_poly.pdbx_strand_id
1 'polypeptide(L)'
;MTRPAAIAVVPYGTTLNKGFADISLDQLAWPSGQPDELRGKTIRDLEEQDHLILYIKRAMHITRARNCRAQISVMVAEPKIMSALHHRLLPWTGRRFFRVFTYDEELLARLPNGVFLPFGTTWVPEWQTLDLN
;
A
#
# COMPACT_ATOMS: atom_id res chain seq x y z
N MET A 1 -15.32 1.97 -22.40
CA MET A 1 -14.83 3.12 -21.64
C MET A 1 -14.26 2.65 -20.31
N THR A 2 -13.01 2.95 -20.08
CA THR A 2 -12.35 2.54 -18.86
C THR A 2 -12.70 3.50 -17.73
N ARG A 3 -13.01 2.95 -16.56
CA ARG A 3 -13.21 3.78 -15.38
C ARG A 3 -11.88 4.39 -14.93
N PRO A 4 -11.90 5.48 -14.14
CA PRO A 4 -10.68 6.01 -13.55
C PRO A 4 -9.98 4.97 -12.68
N ALA A 5 -8.67 5.12 -12.52
CA ALA A 5 -7.90 4.24 -11.64
C ALA A 5 -8.43 4.33 -10.21
N ALA A 6 -8.63 3.19 -9.60
CA ALA A 6 -9.09 3.10 -8.22
C ALA A 6 -7.89 2.95 -7.28
N ILE A 7 -7.99 3.56 -6.10
CA ILE A 7 -6.94 3.51 -5.09
C ILE A 7 -7.55 3.01 -3.78
N ALA A 8 -7.06 1.90 -3.29
CA ALA A 8 -7.53 1.33 -2.03
C ALA A 8 -6.36 1.07 -1.08
N VAL A 9 -6.63 1.18 0.21
CA VAL A 9 -5.67 0.87 1.26
C VAL A 9 -6.12 -0.40 1.95
N VAL A 10 -5.23 -1.39 1.99
CA VAL A 10 -5.51 -2.67 2.61
C VAL A 10 -5.31 -2.55 4.12
N PRO A 11 -6.22 -3.08 4.95
CA PRO A 11 -6.12 -2.96 6.40
C PRO A 11 -4.81 -3.49 6.96
N TYR A 12 -4.36 -2.87 8.04
CA TYR A 12 -3.17 -3.33 8.77
C TYR A 12 -3.35 -4.79 9.21
N GLY A 13 -2.28 -5.56 9.08
CA GLY A 13 -2.31 -6.97 9.45
C GLY A 13 -2.56 -7.92 8.29
N THR A 14 -2.99 -7.42 7.15
CA THR A 14 -3.20 -8.25 5.96
C THR A 14 -1.84 -8.64 5.35
N THR A 15 -1.74 -9.90 4.94
CA THR A 15 -0.51 -10.44 4.33
C THR A 15 -0.77 -10.91 2.91
N LEU A 16 0.31 -11.06 2.14
CA LEU A 16 0.23 -11.58 0.78
C LEU A 16 0.22 -13.11 0.79
N ASN A 17 -0.86 -13.69 1.33
CA ASN A 17 -1.03 -15.13 1.37
C ASN A 17 -1.93 -15.61 0.22
N LYS A 18 -2.28 -16.90 0.21
CA LYS A 18 -3.11 -17.49 -0.84
C LYS A 18 -4.49 -16.84 -0.96
N GLY A 19 -5.00 -16.31 0.14
CA GLY A 19 -6.34 -15.69 0.16
C GLY A 19 -6.34 -14.21 -0.20
N PHE A 20 -5.17 -13.64 -0.49
CA PHE A 20 -5.07 -12.19 -0.72
C PHE A 20 -5.99 -11.71 -1.85
N ALA A 21 -5.98 -12.41 -2.98
CA ALA A 21 -6.77 -12.02 -4.14
C ALA A 21 -8.28 -12.19 -3.94
N ASP A 22 -8.69 -12.94 -2.92
CA ASP A 22 -10.09 -13.21 -2.63
C ASP A 22 -10.67 -12.28 -1.56
N ILE A 23 -9.87 -11.34 -1.06
CA ILE A 23 -10.34 -10.34 -0.11
C ILE A 23 -11.38 -9.45 -0.79
N SER A 24 -12.50 -9.24 -0.11
CA SER A 24 -13.55 -8.37 -0.63
C SER A 24 -13.07 -6.92 -0.69
N LEU A 25 -13.30 -6.27 -1.82
CA LEU A 25 -12.99 -4.86 -1.99
C LEU A 25 -13.80 -3.98 -1.04
N ASP A 26 -14.95 -4.49 -0.59
CA ASP A 26 -15.79 -3.74 0.37
C ASP A 26 -15.15 -3.65 1.76
N GLN A 27 -14.13 -4.45 2.03
CA GLN A 27 -13.40 -4.44 3.31
C GLN A 27 -12.22 -3.48 3.32
N LEU A 28 -11.88 -2.89 2.17
CA LEU A 28 -10.74 -2.00 2.05
C LEU A 28 -11.13 -0.56 2.37
N ALA A 29 -10.12 0.27 2.64
CA ALA A 29 -10.34 1.71 2.78
C ALA A 29 -10.16 2.37 1.42
N TRP A 30 -11.03 3.29 1.09
CA TRP A 30 -11.04 3.97 -0.20
C TRP A 30 -10.92 5.47 -0.01
N PRO A 31 -9.70 6.02 0.01
CA PRO A 31 -9.49 7.46 0.25
C PRO A 31 -10.25 8.38 -0.68
N SER A 32 -10.42 7.98 -1.94
CA SER A 32 -11.14 8.77 -2.93
C SER A 32 -12.51 8.19 -3.28
N GLY A 33 -12.99 7.24 -2.47
CA GLY A 33 -14.27 6.57 -2.70
C GLY A 33 -14.14 5.31 -3.53
N GLN A 34 -14.97 4.33 -3.21
CA GLN A 34 -15.00 3.07 -3.93
C GLN A 34 -15.86 3.22 -5.19
N PRO A 35 -15.31 2.91 -6.38
CA PRO A 35 -16.12 2.89 -7.60
C PRO A 35 -17.27 1.90 -7.50
N ASP A 36 -18.44 2.28 -7.99
CA ASP A 36 -19.63 1.41 -7.93
C ASP A 36 -19.39 0.09 -8.67
N GLU A 37 -18.62 0.12 -9.73
CA GLU A 37 -18.32 -1.06 -10.53
C GLU A 37 -17.51 -2.10 -9.75
N LEU A 38 -16.87 -1.69 -8.65
CA LEU A 38 -16.05 -2.57 -7.83
C LEU A 38 -16.75 -3.05 -6.56
N ARG A 39 -17.98 -2.63 -6.34
CA ARG A 39 -18.74 -3.11 -5.17
C ARG A 39 -19.05 -4.59 -5.30
N GLY A 40 -18.89 -5.31 -4.20
CA GLY A 40 -19.15 -6.76 -4.16
C GLY A 40 -18.09 -7.59 -4.87
N LYS A 41 -17.02 -6.99 -5.30
CA LYS A 41 -15.93 -7.69 -5.99
C LYS A 41 -14.75 -7.94 -5.08
N THR A 42 -13.72 -8.61 -5.59
CA THR A 42 -12.53 -8.95 -4.83
C THR A 42 -11.28 -8.30 -5.45
N ILE A 43 -10.17 -8.41 -4.76
CA ILE A 43 -8.88 -7.88 -5.25
C ILE A 43 -8.54 -8.48 -6.62
N ARG A 44 -8.93 -9.73 -6.86
CA ARG A 44 -8.72 -10.40 -8.15
C ARG A 44 -9.35 -9.65 -9.32
N ASP A 45 -10.42 -8.90 -9.06
CA ASP A 45 -11.16 -8.17 -10.10
C ASP A 45 -10.54 -6.81 -10.43
N LEU A 46 -9.51 -6.39 -9.72
CA LEU A 46 -8.81 -5.14 -10.02
C LEU A 46 -8.01 -5.26 -11.31
N GLU A 47 -7.80 -4.13 -11.95
CA GLU A 47 -7.09 -4.06 -13.23
C GLU A 47 -5.73 -3.39 -13.07
N GLU A 48 -4.95 -3.37 -14.14
CA GLU A 48 -3.58 -2.85 -14.11
C GLU A 48 -3.48 -1.36 -13.75
N GLN A 49 -4.52 -0.58 -14.03
CA GLN A 49 -4.52 0.84 -13.68
C GLN A 49 -4.84 1.09 -12.21
N ASP A 50 -5.33 0.08 -11.50
CA ASP A 50 -5.71 0.23 -10.10
C ASP A 50 -4.51 0.12 -9.17
N HIS A 51 -4.66 0.70 -7.99
CA HIS A 51 -3.58 0.72 -6.99
C HIS A 51 -4.06 0.17 -5.66
N LEU A 52 -3.22 -0.65 -5.05
CA LEU A 52 -3.40 -1.11 -3.67
C LEU A 52 -2.22 -0.63 -2.86
N ILE A 53 -2.51 -0.08 -1.69
CA ILE A 53 -1.48 0.36 -0.76
C ILE A 53 -1.56 -0.57 0.46
N LEU A 54 -0.45 -1.21 0.79
CA LEU A 54 -0.36 -2.14 1.91
C LEU A 54 0.64 -1.63 2.94
N TYR A 55 0.39 -1.95 4.21
CA TYR A 55 1.40 -1.78 5.23
C TYR A 55 2.48 -2.84 5.02
N ILE A 56 3.74 -2.42 5.08
CA ILE A 56 4.85 -3.34 4.80
C ILE A 56 4.86 -4.51 5.80
N LYS A 57 5.07 -5.70 5.29
CA LYS A 57 5.20 -6.92 6.09
C LYS A 57 6.46 -7.64 5.67
N ARG A 58 7.02 -8.40 6.61
CA ARG A 58 8.27 -9.10 6.40
C ARG A 58 8.28 -9.98 5.14
N ALA A 59 7.20 -10.73 4.96
CA ALA A 59 7.10 -11.63 3.81
C ALA A 59 7.06 -10.90 2.47
N MET A 60 6.69 -9.64 2.45
CA MET A 60 6.56 -8.88 1.19
C MET A 60 7.89 -8.62 0.50
N HIS A 61 9.00 -8.76 1.23
CA HIS A 61 10.33 -8.63 0.63
C HIS A 61 10.66 -9.77 -0.32
N ILE A 62 10.01 -10.92 -0.14
CA ILE A 62 10.27 -12.11 -0.95
C ILE A 62 9.03 -12.64 -1.65
N THR A 63 7.83 -12.31 -1.16
CA THR A 63 6.57 -12.81 -1.70
C THR A 63 5.89 -11.75 -2.55
N ARG A 64 5.36 -12.17 -3.70
CA ARG A 64 4.57 -11.29 -4.57
C ARG A 64 3.10 -11.68 -4.48
N ALA A 65 2.23 -10.69 -4.68
CA ALA A 65 0.80 -10.94 -4.73
C ALA A 65 0.48 -11.78 -5.97
N ARG A 66 -0.28 -12.86 -5.76
CA ARG A 66 -0.74 -13.72 -6.84
C ARG A 66 -2.15 -13.33 -7.23
N ASN A 67 -2.46 -13.47 -8.52
CA ASN A 67 -3.80 -13.22 -9.04
C ASN A 67 -4.27 -11.79 -8.76
N CYS A 68 -3.34 -10.85 -8.72
CA CYS A 68 -3.62 -9.43 -8.52
C CYS A 68 -2.90 -8.64 -9.60
N ARG A 69 -3.67 -7.98 -10.45
CA ARG A 69 -3.12 -7.17 -11.54
C ARG A 69 -2.84 -5.73 -11.13
N ALA A 70 -3.40 -5.32 -9.99
CA ALA A 70 -3.23 -3.95 -9.51
C ALA A 70 -1.77 -3.64 -9.16
N GLN A 71 -1.42 -2.37 -9.26
CA GLN A 71 -0.11 -1.89 -8.84
C GLN A 71 -0.06 -1.88 -7.31
N ILE A 72 0.96 -2.50 -6.74
CA ILE A 72 1.09 -2.61 -5.29
C ILE A 72 2.14 -1.65 -4.78
N SER A 73 1.74 -0.81 -3.83
CA SER A 73 2.61 0.10 -3.10
C SER A 73 2.61 -0.28 -1.63
N VAL A 74 3.66 0.06 -0.92
CA VAL A 74 3.75 -0.24 0.51
C VAL A 74 4.00 1.03 1.32
N MET A 75 3.49 1.02 2.56
CA MET A 75 3.71 2.08 3.53
C MET A 75 4.61 1.57 4.64
N VAL A 76 5.66 2.34 4.92
CA VAL A 76 6.54 2.09 6.07
C VAL A 76 6.20 3.15 7.11
N ALA A 77 5.19 2.86 7.91
CA ALA A 77 4.62 3.81 8.86
C ALA A 77 5.27 3.79 10.24
N GLU A 78 5.96 2.71 10.57
CA GLU A 78 6.58 2.56 11.87
C GLU A 78 7.95 3.26 11.96
N PRO A 79 8.34 3.75 13.15
CA PRO A 79 9.66 4.31 13.33
C PRO A 79 10.77 3.32 12.95
N LYS A 80 11.89 3.85 12.49
CA LYS A 80 13.02 3.05 12.04
C LYS A 80 13.47 2.02 13.09
N ILE A 81 13.41 2.37 14.37
CA ILE A 81 13.81 1.47 15.44
C ILE A 81 12.91 0.22 15.51
N MET A 82 11.63 0.35 15.15
CA MET A 82 10.67 -0.74 15.16
C MET A 82 10.62 -1.50 13.83
N SER A 83 11.08 -0.87 12.76
CA SER A 83 11.03 -1.43 11.41
C SER A 83 12.42 -1.53 10.78
N ALA A 84 13.45 -1.76 11.60
CA ALA A 84 14.83 -1.79 11.13
C ALA A 84 15.05 -2.78 9.98
N LEU A 85 14.40 -3.93 10.03
CA LEU A 85 14.51 -4.92 8.96
C LEU A 85 14.02 -4.34 7.63
N HIS A 86 12.87 -3.67 7.64
CA HIS A 86 12.33 -3.07 6.43
C HIS A 86 13.26 -2.00 5.87
N HIS A 87 13.81 -1.17 6.74
CA HIS A 87 14.75 -0.12 6.33
C HIS A 87 16.03 -0.70 5.73
N ARG A 88 16.45 -1.86 6.22
CA ARG A 88 17.63 -2.53 5.70
C ARG A 88 17.37 -3.18 4.35
N LEU A 89 16.21 -3.79 4.17
CA LEU A 89 15.90 -4.56 2.97
C LEU A 89 15.32 -3.74 1.81
N LEU A 90 14.54 -2.71 2.12
CA LEU A 90 13.86 -1.93 1.07
C LEU A 90 14.77 -1.31 0.01
N PRO A 91 15.99 -0.86 0.32
CA PRO A 91 16.88 -0.38 -0.75
C PRO A 91 17.08 -1.41 -1.86
N TRP A 92 16.95 -2.69 -1.52
CA TRP A 92 17.10 -3.80 -2.49
C TRP A 92 15.75 -4.29 -3.01
N THR A 93 14.75 -4.42 -2.13
CA THR A 93 13.46 -5.02 -2.48
C THR A 93 12.40 -3.99 -2.88
N GLY A 94 12.61 -2.72 -2.52
CA GLY A 94 11.60 -1.68 -2.73
C GLY A 94 11.21 -1.47 -4.19
N ARG A 95 12.12 -1.77 -5.12
CA ARG A 95 11.87 -1.63 -6.55
C ARG A 95 10.80 -2.57 -7.07
N ARG A 96 10.44 -3.58 -6.29
CA ARG A 96 9.37 -4.53 -6.64
C ARG A 96 8.00 -3.92 -6.50
N PHE A 97 7.89 -2.81 -5.76
CA PHE A 97 6.63 -2.12 -5.52
C PHE A 97 6.50 -0.94 -6.48
N PHE A 98 5.27 -0.53 -6.71
CA PHE A 98 5.02 0.64 -7.54
C PHE A 98 5.53 1.90 -6.86
N ARG A 99 5.21 2.07 -5.57
CA ARG A 99 5.73 3.16 -4.75
C ARG A 99 5.99 2.66 -3.34
N VAL A 100 6.93 3.29 -2.66
CA VAL A 100 7.20 3.04 -1.25
C VAL A 100 6.97 4.35 -0.51
N PHE A 101 5.94 4.39 0.32
CA PHE A 101 5.59 5.56 1.11
C PHE A 101 6.28 5.50 2.45
N THR A 102 7.06 6.52 2.77
CA THR A 102 7.79 6.58 4.04
C THR A 102 8.08 8.03 4.39
N TYR A 103 8.27 8.29 5.67
CA TYR A 103 8.70 9.60 6.15
C TYR A 103 10.22 9.66 6.39
N ASP A 104 10.91 8.56 6.26
CA ASP A 104 12.35 8.46 6.53
C ASP A 104 13.14 9.00 5.34
N GLU A 105 13.80 10.13 5.54
CA GLU A 105 14.56 10.80 4.48
C GLU A 105 15.73 9.96 3.97
N GLU A 106 16.37 9.22 4.87
CA GLU A 106 17.48 8.36 4.49
C GLU A 106 17.05 7.25 3.56
N LEU A 107 15.90 6.62 3.87
CA LEU A 107 15.34 5.59 3.02
C LEU A 107 14.91 6.18 1.67
N LEU A 108 14.26 7.35 1.68
CA LEU A 108 13.82 8.02 0.46
C LEU A 108 14.99 8.30 -0.48
N ALA A 109 16.15 8.68 0.07
CA ALA A 109 17.32 8.97 -0.75
C ALA A 109 17.85 7.73 -1.47
N ARG A 110 17.51 6.54 -1.00
CA ARG A 110 17.96 5.28 -1.57
C ARG A 110 16.95 4.58 -2.47
N LEU A 111 15.74 5.15 -2.59
CA LEU A 111 14.65 4.54 -3.35
C LEU A 111 14.23 5.45 -4.50
N PRO A 112 14.39 5.00 -5.76
CA PRO A 112 13.94 5.79 -6.90
C PRO A 112 12.42 5.95 -6.95
N ASN A 113 11.68 5.01 -6.35
CA ASN A 113 10.22 5.02 -6.30
C ASN A 113 9.68 5.39 -4.92
N GLY A 114 10.51 5.99 -4.05
CA GLY A 114 10.08 6.44 -2.75
C GLY A 114 9.23 7.69 -2.83
N VAL A 115 8.22 7.78 -1.98
CA VAL A 115 7.36 8.96 -1.87
C VAL A 115 7.29 9.36 -0.41
N PHE A 116 7.55 10.63 -0.13
CA PHE A 116 7.46 11.14 1.23
C PHE A 116 6.00 11.19 1.65
N LEU A 117 5.70 10.56 2.77
CA LEU A 117 4.40 10.62 3.40
C LEU A 117 4.61 10.97 4.87
N PRO A 118 4.13 12.15 5.30
CA PRO A 118 4.32 12.56 6.69
C PRO A 118 3.38 11.78 7.60
N PHE A 119 3.82 10.58 7.99
CA PHE A 119 3.14 9.89 9.06
C PHE A 119 3.48 10.68 10.33
N GLY A 120 2.60 11.57 10.71
CA GLY A 120 2.74 12.25 11.97
C GLY A 120 2.80 11.22 13.09
N THR A 121 3.42 11.58 14.18
CA THR A 121 3.45 10.77 15.39
C THR A 121 2.07 10.57 15.97
N THR A 122 1.07 11.08 15.31
CA THR A 122 -0.29 11.08 15.78
C THR A 122 -1.04 9.92 15.15
N TRP A 123 -1.30 8.94 15.96
CA TRP A 123 -2.32 7.94 15.69
C TRP A 123 -3.71 8.58 15.72
N VAL A 124 -3.78 9.85 15.40
CA VAL A 124 -4.99 10.62 15.59
C VAL A 124 -5.85 10.47 14.37
N PRO A 125 -7.16 10.21 14.56
CA PRO A 125 -8.10 10.18 13.44
C PRO A 125 -8.08 11.44 12.59
N GLU A 126 -7.40 12.47 13.05
CA GLU A 126 -7.24 13.73 12.34
C GLU A 126 -6.56 13.59 10.98
N TRP A 127 -5.76 12.56 10.79
CA TRP A 127 -5.17 12.34 9.47
C TRP A 127 -6.26 12.10 8.41
N GLN A 128 -7.43 11.65 8.84
CA GLN A 128 -8.57 11.45 7.94
C GLN A 128 -9.19 12.77 7.51
N THR A 129 -8.95 13.83 8.27
CA THR A 129 -9.45 15.15 7.94
C THR A 129 -8.37 16.03 7.30
N LEU A 130 -7.14 15.54 7.27
CA LEU A 130 -6.08 16.24 6.57
C LEU A 130 -6.37 16.27 5.09
N ASP A 131 -6.32 17.46 4.54
CA ASP A 131 -6.44 17.63 3.11
C ASP A 131 -5.11 17.21 2.51
N LEU A 132 -5.10 16.02 1.94
CA LEU A 132 -3.90 15.46 1.33
C LEU A 132 -3.68 15.97 -0.10
N ASN A 133 -4.36 17.01 -0.45
CA ASN A 133 -4.16 17.66 -1.75
C ASN A 133 -2.83 18.41 -1.81
#